data_196c1fae5d8d248ce4e98ea22abab608
#
_entry.id   196c1fae5d8d248ce4e98ea22abab608
#
_cell.length_a   1.000
_cell.length_b   1.000
_cell.length_c   1.000
_cell.angle_alpha   90.00
_cell.angle_beta   90.00
_cell.angle_gamma   90.00
#
_symmetry.space_group_name_H-M   'P 1'
#
loop_
_entity.id
_entity.type
_entity.pdbx_description
1 polymer ?
#
loop_
_entity_poly.entity_id
_entity_poly.type
_entity_poly.pdbx_seq_one_letter_code
_entity_poly.pdbx_strand_id
1 'polypeptide(L)'
;MGTEEVFKAVEKLVKAGKTILIVEQKIEKISAYCDKILLMHEGRIVDFDTPQRIFSRDDLEEIGVQAPSFTRICKALNVRLADGNYPVTRQEVVSLKDVLPRVSAEHSIEESEKKQLPMFFTIKNMDFSYHKDTPVITDCNLELDGRTTAIIGQNGAGKTTLVKLLKGLLKPVNGSIYYGDKNVAEMTVAMLAGEVGYIFQNPDDQIFKSNVLDEVMFGPLNIGMTREEAKQKAQSALTLVGLQDKAQENPYDLELSERKMVAIASVVAMDTQVVIFDEPTIAQDYPGKEKIKQLIRQLSGNGRMVIAILHDMDFVAESFQRVIAMAHGKVIADGTPQEVFSRPDVLKKARLELPYVSALCQSLGFSQIFLKVEDFIEFCKR
;
A
#
# COMPACT_ATOMS: atom_id res chain seq x y z
N MET A 1 -0.84 15.16 -3.67
CA MET A 1 -0.67 16.64 -3.66
C MET A 1 0.39 17.09 -2.66
N GLY A 2 0.37 16.65 -1.41
CA GLY A 2 1.35 17.11 -0.40
C GLY A 2 2.82 16.88 -0.76
N THR A 3 3.18 15.69 -1.25
CA THR A 3 4.59 15.36 -1.53
C THR A 3 5.17 16.19 -2.69
N GLU A 4 4.45 16.34 -3.80
CA GLU A 4 4.93 17.16 -4.93
C GLU A 4 5.06 18.66 -4.58
N GLU A 5 4.13 19.19 -3.77
CA GLU A 5 4.20 20.57 -3.32
C GLU A 5 5.41 20.82 -2.41
N VAL A 6 5.73 19.85 -1.54
CA VAL A 6 6.94 19.88 -0.71
C VAL A 6 8.19 19.89 -1.58
N PHE A 7 8.31 18.99 -2.56
CA PHE A 7 9.49 18.95 -3.44
C PHE A 7 9.61 20.19 -4.34
N LYS A 8 8.49 20.77 -4.81
CA LYS A 8 8.51 22.07 -5.51
C LYS A 8 8.98 23.22 -4.61
N ALA A 9 8.65 23.18 -3.31
CA ALA A 9 9.18 24.16 -2.35
C ALA A 9 10.69 23.95 -2.12
N VAL A 10 11.13 22.70 -2.02
CA VAL A 10 12.56 22.32 -1.95
C VAL A 10 13.31 22.87 -3.15
N GLU A 11 12.84 22.66 -4.38
CA GLU A 11 13.47 23.20 -5.59
C GLU A 11 13.63 24.73 -5.55
N LYS A 12 12.62 25.45 -5.06
CA LYS A 12 12.71 26.92 -4.92
C LYS A 12 13.81 27.34 -3.95
N LEU A 13 13.95 26.60 -2.84
CA LEU A 13 14.99 26.89 -1.84
C LEU A 13 16.39 26.57 -2.38
N VAL A 14 16.54 25.47 -3.12
CA VAL A 14 17.80 25.13 -3.80
C VAL A 14 18.18 26.19 -4.81
N LYS A 15 17.24 26.64 -5.66
CA LYS A 15 17.45 27.75 -6.61
C LYS A 15 17.81 29.07 -5.93
N ALA A 16 17.41 29.26 -4.66
CA ALA A 16 17.82 30.37 -3.82
C ALA A 16 19.17 30.18 -3.12
N GLY A 17 19.96 29.16 -3.49
CA GLY A 17 21.29 28.87 -2.97
C GLY A 17 21.32 28.21 -1.59
N LYS A 18 20.20 27.58 -1.15
CA LYS A 18 20.14 26.85 0.12
C LYS A 18 20.57 25.40 -0.06
N THR A 19 21.40 24.90 0.85
CA THR A 19 21.67 23.45 0.97
C THR A 19 20.56 22.83 1.80
N ILE A 20 20.01 21.72 1.31
CA ILE A 20 18.89 21.01 1.96
C ILE A 20 19.28 19.56 2.20
N LEU A 21 19.04 19.11 3.42
CA LEU A 21 19.14 17.69 3.80
C LEU A 21 17.72 17.14 3.98
N ILE A 22 17.42 16.02 3.29
CA ILE A 22 16.13 15.34 3.34
C ILE A 22 16.35 13.90 3.79
N VAL A 23 15.53 13.43 4.72
CA VAL A 23 15.39 12.01 5.04
C VAL A 23 14.05 11.56 4.44
N GLU A 24 14.08 10.61 3.51
CA GLU A 24 12.91 10.17 2.76
C GLU A 24 13.04 8.68 2.39
N GLN A 25 11.93 7.98 2.37
CA GLN A 25 11.85 6.56 1.98
C GLN A 25 11.35 6.36 0.55
N LYS A 26 10.82 7.40 -0.09
CA LYS A 26 10.36 7.36 -1.49
C LYS A 26 11.55 7.50 -2.43
N ILE A 27 12.13 6.38 -2.78
CA ILE A 27 13.37 6.28 -3.54
C ILE A 27 13.31 7.02 -4.88
N GLU A 28 12.20 6.94 -5.60
CA GLU A 28 12.02 7.65 -6.88
C GLU A 28 12.02 9.18 -6.71
N LYS A 29 11.54 9.68 -5.59
CA LYS A 29 11.60 11.13 -5.30
C LYS A 29 13.03 11.54 -4.93
N ILE A 30 13.72 10.77 -4.09
CA ILE A 30 15.14 11.01 -3.78
C ILE A 30 15.97 11.03 -5.08
N SER A 31 15.76 10.04 -5.96
CA SER A 31 16.48 9.92 -7.23
C SER A 31 16.26 11.10 -8.16
N ALA A 32 15.07 11.71 -8.14
CA ALA A 32 14.70 12.81 -9.03
C ALA A 32 15.10 14.21 -8.53
N TYR A 33 15.24 14.38 -7.21
CA TYR A 33 15.39 15.69 -6.60
C TYR A 33 16.70 15.92 -5.85
N CYS A 34 17.48 14.87 -5.54
CA CYS A 34 18.71 14.99 -4.79
C CYS A 34 19.93 14.90 -5.70
N ASP A 35 20.90 15.81 -5.51
CA ASP A 35 22.19 15.78 -6.21
C ASP A 35 23.08 14.68 -5.68
N LYS A 36 22.95 14.35 -4.37
CA LYS A 36 23.71 13.31 -3.68
C LYS A 36 22.83 12.56 -2.70
N ILE A 37 23.16 11.30 -2.51
CA ILE A 37 22.52 10.40 -1.54
C ILE A 37 23.56 9.93 -0.55
N LEU A 38 23.25 10.08 0.74
CA LEU A 38 23.98 9.47 1.83
C LEU A 38 23.27 8.17 2.22
N LEU A 39 23.92 7.04 1.92
CA LEU A 39 23.41 5.71 2.27
C LEU A 39 23.92 5.32 3.65
N MET A 40 22.98 4.95 4.53
CA MET A 40 23.30 4.53 5.91
C MET A 40 22.76 3.13 6.18
N HIS A 41 23.52 2.35 6.94
CA HIS A 41 23.12 1.05 7.43
C HIS A 41 23.70 0.82 8.83
N GLU A 42 22.90 0.35 9.78
CA GLU A 42 23.30 0.10 11.18
C GLU A 42 24.05 1.26 11.84
N GLY A 43 23.56 2.49 11.62
CA GLY A 43 24.16 3.71 12.20
C GLY A 43 25.48 4.15 11.56
N ARG A 44 25.90 3.53 10.46
CA ARG A 44 27.15 3.86 9.74
C ARG A 44 26.84 4.38 8.35
N ILE A 45 27.69 5.30 7.87
CA ILE A 45 27.67 5.72 6.47
C ILE A 45 28.30 4.61 5.63
N VAL A 46 27.53 4.06 4.70
CA VAL A 46 27.98 3.04 3.75
C VAL A 46 28.56 3.68 2.50
N ASP A 47 27.88 4.74 2.00
CA ASP A 47 28.31 5.44 0.79
C ASP A 47 27.74 6.86 0.76
N PHE A 48 28.36 7.77 -0.04
CA PHE A 48 27.89 9.12 -0.28
C PHE A 48 28.26 9.58 -1.68
N ASP A 49 27.34 9.43 -2.63
CA ASP A 49 27.59 9.74 -4.04
C ASP A 49 26.29 10.19 -4.75
N THR A 50 26.35 10.34 -6.08
CA THR A 50 25.20 10.62 -6.94
C THR A 50 24.18 9.49 -6.87
N PRO A 51 22.89 9.78 -7.12
CA PRO A 51 21.84 8.75 -7.16
C PRO A 51 22.18 7.60 -8.12
N GLN A 52 22.74 7.90 -9.31
CA GLN A 52 23.11 6.91 -10.30
C GLN A 52 24.14 5.91 -9.77
N ARG A 53 25.18 6.38 -9.04
CA ARG A 53 26.19 5.51 -8.44
C ARG A 53 25.63 4.69 -7.30
N ILE A 54 24.89 5.33 -6.38
CA ILE A 54 24.31 4.64 -5.22
C ILE A 54 23.36 3.54 -5.68
N PHE A 55 22.42 3.84 -6.60
CA PHE A 55 21.42 2.85 -7.02
C PHE A 55 21.93 1.84 -8.06
N SER A 56 23.13 2.03 -8.61
CA SER A 56 23.79 1.01 -9.45
C SER A 56 24.47 -0.10 -8.65
N ARG A 57 24.57 0.01 -7.32
CA ARG A 57 25.14 -1.03 -6.46
C ARG A 57 24.33 -2.32 -6.52
N ASP A 58 24.99 -3.45 -6.25
CA ASP A 58 24.35 -4.79 -6.24
C ASP A 58 23.89 -5.22 -4.84
N ASP A 59 24.41 -4.61 -3.79
CA ASP A 59 24.18 -4.97 -2.38
C ASP A 59 23.03 -4.19 -1.70
N LEU A 60 22.27 -3.38 -2.44
CA LEU A 60 21.23 -2.52 -1.87
C LEU A 60 20.15 -3.28 -1.10
N GLU A 61 19.69 -4.43 -1.64
CA GLU A 61 18.64 -5.23 -1.01
C GLU A 61 19.13 -5.86 0.31
N GLU A 62 20.42 -6.20 0.40
CA GLU A 62 21.03 -6.69 1.65
C GLU A 62 21.06 -5.60 2.74
N ILE A 63 21.15 -4.34 2.33
CA ILE A 63 21.09 -3.15 3.20
C ILE A 63 19.65 -2.70 3.52
N GLY A 64 18.65 -3.37 2.92
CA GLY A 64 17.23 -3.04 3.11
C GLY A 64 16.72 -1.90 2.22
N VAL A 65 17.43 -1.58 1.14
CA VAL A 65 17.06 -0.54 0.17
C VAL A 65 16.76 -1.17 -1.19
N GLN A 66 15.61 -0.85 -1.77
CA GLN A 66 15.30 -1.23 -3.15
C GLN A 66 15.74 -0.13 -4.11
N ALA A 67 16.35 -0.49 -5.23
CA ALA A 67 16.64 0.46 -6.30
C ALA A 67 15.34 0.96 -6.97
N PRO A 68 15.33 2.20 -7.54
CA PRO A 68 14.20 2.72 -8.30
C PRO A 68 13.71 1.74 -9.38
N SER A 69 12.41 1.75 -9.67
CA SER A 69 11.81 0.91 -10.71
C SER A 69 12.51 1.07 -12.06
N PHE A 70 12.92 2.27 -12.39
CA PHE A 70 13.68 2.58 -13.61
C PHE A 70 15.04 1.91 -13.63
N THR A 71 15.76 1.92 -12.51
CA THR A 71 17.07 1.26 -12.36
C THR A 71 16.93 -0.25 -12.47
N ARG A 72 15.92 -0.83 -11.80
CA ARG A 72 15.63 -2.28 -11.87
C ARG A 72 15.36 -2.74 -13.30
N ILE A 73 14.55 -2.00 -14.05
CA ILE A 73 14.27 -2.26 -15.48
C ILE A 73 15.57 -2.21 -16.29
N CYS A 74 16.31 -1.11 -16.20
CA CYS A 74 17.52 -0.93 -16.99
C CYS A 74 18.62 -1.93 -16.62
N LYS A 75 18.76 -2.30 -15.36
CA LYS A 75 19.68 -3.33 -14.88
C LYS A 75 19.33 -4.70 -15.47
N ALA A 76 18.05 -5.08 -15.45
CA ALA A 76 17.58 -6.35 -16.00
C ALA A 76 17.71 -6.44 -17.54
N LEU A 77 17.66 -5.30 -18.25
CA LEU A 77 17.84 -5.17 -19.69
C LEU A 77 19.28 -4.81 -20.09
N ASN A 78 20.19 -4.65 -19.13
CA ASN A 78 21.58 -4.21 -19.31
C ASN A 78 21.71 -2.90 -20.11
N VAL A 79 20.81 -1.94 -19.90
CA VAL A 79 20.81 -0.61 -20.52
C VAL A 79 21.43 0.39 -19.56
N ARG A 80 22.54 1.02 -19.96
CA ARG A 80 23.35 1.92 -19.13
C ARG A 80 23.45 3.32 -19.73
N LEU A 81 23.69 4.28 -18.87
CA LEU A 81 24.11 5.63 -19.23
C LEU A 81 25.53 5.62 -19.81
N ALA A 82 25.95 6.73 -20.43
CA ALA A 82 27.26 6.87 -21.02
C ALA A 82 28.44 6.74 -20.02
N ASP A 83 28.16 7.04 -18.74
CA ASP A 83 29.13 6.90 -17.65
C ASP A 83 29.19 5.48 -17.04
N GLY A 84 28.41 4.54 -17.58
CA GLY A 84 28.36 3.14 -17.15
C GLY A 84 27.38 2.86 -16.00
N ASN A 85 26.77 3.88 -15.38
CA ASN A 85 25.74 3.72 -14.35
C ASN A 85 24.37 3.38 -14.96
N TYR A 86 23.43 2.95 -14.11
CA TYR A 86 22.06 2.73 -14.54
C TYR A 86 21.22 4.01 -14.36
N PRO A 87 20.22 4.24 -15.23
CA PRO A 87 19.25 5.32 -15.06
C PRO A 87 18.48 5.19 -13.74
N VAL A 88 18.23 6.32 -13.08
CA VAL A 88 17.47 6.40 -11.83
C VAL A 88 16.18 7.19 -11.97
N THR A 89 16.00 7.89 -13.09
CA THR A 89 14.82 8.70 -13.39
C THR A 89 14.15 8.26 -14.69
N ARG A 90 12.85 8.55 -14.81
CA ARG A 90 12.09 8.30 -16.04
C ARG A 90 12.68 9.03 -17.23
N GLN A 91 13.15 10.27 -17.05
CA GLN A 91 13.71 11.08 -18.13
C GLN A 91 14.99 10.46 -18.69
N GLU A 92 15.86 9.93 -17.84
CA GLU A 92 17.07 9.22 -18.25
C GLU A 92 16.72 7.98 -19.07
N VAL A 93 15.74 7.17 -18.65
CA VAL A 93 15.30 5.99 -19.43
C VAL A 93 14.73 6.41 -20.78
N VAL A 94 13.89 7.46 -20.82
CA VAL A 94 13.33 7.97 -22.08
C VAL A 94 14.42 8.49 -23.03
N SER A 95 15.52 9.05 -22.51
CA SER A 95 16.66 9.44 -23.33
C SER A 95 17.38 8.27 -24.01
N LEU A 96 17.23 7.06 -23.46
CA LEU A 96 17.79 5.81 -23.96
C LEU A 96 16.78 4.96 -24.75
N LYS A 97 15.63 5.52 -25.15
CA LYS A 97 14.54 4.80 -25.82
C LYS A 97 14.98 4.02 -27.08
N ASP A 98 15.99 4.51 -27.80
CA ASP A 98 16.48 3.87 -29.03
C ASP A 98 17.36 2.63 -28.75
N VAL A 99 17.85 2.50 -27.51
CA VAL A 99 18.67 1.36 -27.02
C VAL A 99 17.79 0.32 -26.33
N LEU A 100 16.59 0.70 -25.87
CA LEU A 100 15.64 -0.25 -25.28
C LEU A 100 15.16 -1.23 -26.37
N PRO A 101 14.95 -2.52 -26.01
CA PRO A 101 14.42 -3.50 -26.95
C PRO A 101 13.10 -3.01 -27.57
N ARG A 102 13.04 -3.00 -28.92
CA ARG A 102 11.81 -2.67 -29.65
C ARG A 102 10.93 -3.91 -29.68
N VAL A 103 9.81 -3.87 -28.98
CA VAL A 103 8.84 -4.97 -29.02
C VAL A 103 7.69 -4.59 -29.93
N SER A 104 7.45 -5.47 -30.91
CA SER A 104 6.41 -5.28 -31.95
C SER A 104 5.12 -6.06 -31.66
N ALA A 105 4.98 -6.68 -30.49
CA ALA A 105 3.86 -7.58 -30.19
C ALA A 105 2.79 -6.92 -29.31
N GLU A 106 1.54 -6.96 -29.77
CA GLU A 106 0.39 -6.78 -28.89
C GLU A 106 0.28 -8.02 -28.00
N HIS A 107 0.38 -7.82 -26.70
CA HIS A 107 0.17 -8.90 -25.73
C HIS A 107 -1.29 -8.89 -25.31
N SER A 108 -2.03 -9.95 -25.63
CA SER A 108 -3.36 -10.19 -25.08
C SER A 108 -3.19 -10.60 -23.61
N ILE A 109 -3.68 -9.78 -22.70
CA ILE A 109 -3.81 -10.14 -21.29
C ILE A 109 -4.83 -11.28 -21.23
N GLU A 110 -4.41 -12.46 -20.79
CA GLU A 110 -5.34 -13.55 -20.52
C GLU A 110 -6.32 -13.10 -19.44
N GLU A 111 -7.60 -13.03 -19.78
CA GLU A 111 -8.66 -12.87 -18.79
C GLU A 111 -8.66 -14.10 -17.89
N SER A 112 -8.26 -13.92 -16.64
CA SER A 112 -8.38 -14.97 -15.63
C SER A 112 -9.87 -15.30 -15.43
N GLU A 113 -10.20 -16.58 -15.48
CA GLU A 113 -11.57 -17.08 -15.19
C GLU A 113 -12.11 -16.45 -13.90
N LYS A 114 -13.28 -15.84 -14.00
CA LYS A 114 -13.99 -15.26 -12.85
C LYS A 114 -14.47 -16.39 -11.93
N LYS A 115 -13.65 -16.81 -10.99
CA LYS A 115 -14.11 -17.65 -9.87
C LYS A 115 -15.16 -16.89 -9.08
N GLN A 116 -16.31 -17.54 -8.82
CA GLN A 116 -17.34 -16.97 -7.96
C GLN A 116 -16.79 -16.93 -6.51
N LEU A 117 -16.46 -15.73 -6.03
CA LEU A 117 -15.95 -15.50 -4.69
C LEU A 117 -17.09 -15.19 -3.71
N PRO A 118 -16.94 -15.52 -2.42
CA PRO A 118 -17.96 -15.20 -1.43
C PRO A 118 -18.15 -13.69 -1.33
N MET A 119 -19.44 -13.26 -1.16
CA MET A 119 -19.78 -11.88 -0.91
C MET A 119 -19.66 -11.56 0.58
N PHE A 120 -18.89 -10.54 0.94
CA PHE A 120 -18.68 -10.12 2.33
C PHE A 120 -19.53 -8.92 2.70
N PHE A 121 -19.53 -7.86 1.88
CA PHE A 121 -20.30 -6.67 2.16
C PHE A 121 -21.17 -6.26 0.97
N THR A 122 -22.39 -5.79 1.28
CA THR A 122 -23.28 -5.11 0.34
C THR A 122 -23.66 -3.75 0.92
N ILE A 123 -23.37 -2.69 0.19
CA ILE A 123 -23.69 -1.30 0.55
C ILE A 123 -24.75 -0.80 -0.42
N LYS A 124 -25.86 -0.26 0.12
CA LYS A 124 -27.01 0.21 -0.67
C LYS A 124 -27.38 1.64 -0.33
N ASN A 125 -27.30 2.54 -1.31
CA ASN A 125 -27.71 3.96 -1.24
C ASN A 125 -27.21 4.65 0.04
N MET A 126 -25.95 4.39 0.41
CA MET A 126 -25.40 4.80 1.68
C MET A 126 -24.88 6.23 1.62
N ASP A 127 -25.40 7.07 2.53
CA ASP A 127 -24.92 8.42 2.81
C ASP A 127 -24.34 8.50 4.21
N PHE A 128 -23.29 9.31 4.37
CA PHE A 128 -22.73 9.60 5.68
C PHE A 128 -22.22 11.05 5.79
N SER A 129 -22.47 11.64 6.96
CA SER A 129 -21.91 12.94 7.36
C SER A 129 -21.62 12.94 8.87
N TYR A 130 -20.52 13.59 9.28
CA TYR A 130 -20.22 13.81 10.69
C TYR A 130 -21.10 14.92 11.30
N HIS A 131 -21.46 15.92 10.47
CA HIS A 131 -22.32 17.04 10.82
C HIS A 131 -23.39 17.17 9.75
N LYS A 132 -24.59 17.68 10.14
CA LYS A 132 -25.81 17.68 9.35
C LYS A 132 -25.66 18.28 7.94
N ASP A 133 -24.75 19.26 7.76
CA ASP A 133 -24.60 20.01 6.51
C ASP A 133 -23.27 19.74 5.78
N THR A 134 -22.53 18.69 6.20
CA THR A 134 -21.22 18.38 5.63
C THR A 134 -21.15 16.94 5.18
N PRO A 135 -21.68 16.60 3.99
CA PRO A 135 -21.66 15.23 3.48
C PRO A 135 -20.21 14.78 3.25
N VAL A 136 -19.90 13.57 3.71
CA VAL A 136 -18.56 12.93 3.55
C VAL A 136 -18.63 11.79 2.56
N ILE A 137 -19.72 11.03 2.55
CA ILE A 137 -20.01 10.00 1.55
C ILE A 137 -21.43 10.21 1.06
N THR A 138 -21.63 10.12 -0.25
CA THR A 138 -22.94 10.31 -0.88
C THR A 138 -23.21 9.24 -1.92
N ASP A 139 -24.40 8.64 -1.85
CA ASP A 139 -24.92 7.64 -2.79
C ASP A 139 -23.91 6.50 -3.06
N CYS A 140 -23.34 5.95 -1.98
CA CYS A 140 -22.41 4.85 -2.10
C CYS A 140 -23.16 3.53 -2.29
N ASN A 141 -22.89 2.88 -3.41
CA ASN A 141 -23.37 1.56 -3.75
C ASN A 141 -22.16 0.68 -4.10
N LEU A 142 -21.92 -0.39 -3.34
CA LEU A 142 -20.80 -1.30 -3.52
C LEU A 142 -21.16 -2.72 -3.09
N GLU A 143 -20.63 -3.68 -3.82
CA GLU A 143 -20.60 -5.09 -3.42
C GLU A 143 -19.16 -5.53 -3.29
N LEU A 144 -18.75 -5.97 -2.10
CA LEU A 144 -17.37 -6.35 -1.80
C LEU A 144 -17.29 -7.87 -1.64
N ASP A 145 -16.63 -8.50 -2.60
CA ASP A 145 -16.35 -9.94 -2.63
C ASP A 145 -15.00 -10.30 -2.02
N GLY A 146 -14.61 -11.56 -2.06
CA GLY A 146 -13.37 -12.07 -1.45
C GLY A 146 -12.06 -11.61 -2.10
N ARG A 147 -12.09 -10.74 -3.13
CA ARG A 147 -10.84 -10.20 -3.74
C ARG A 147 -10.13 -9.27 -2.78
N THR A 148 -8.80 -9.31 -2.79
CA THR A 148 -7.99 -8.26 -2.15
C THR A 148 -8.34 -6.92 -2.79
N THR A 149 -8.82 -5.96 -1.98
CA THR A 149 -9.38 -4.70 -2.45
C THR A 149 -8.61 -3.51 -1.91
N ALA A 150 -8.03 -2.69 -2.79
CA ALA A 150 -7.43 -1.42 -2.43
C ALA A 150 -8.43 -0.28 -2.60
N ILE A 151 -8.54 0.59 -1.58
CA ILE A 151 -9.31 1.84 -1.64
C ILE A 151 -8.32 2.99 -1.80
N ILE A 152 -8.38 3.68 -2.93
CA ILE A 152 -7.46 4.75 -3.28
C ILE A 152 -8.20 6.08 -3.51
N GLY A 153 -7.47 7.19 -3.45
CA GLY A 153 -8.02 8.54 -3.65
C GLY A 153 -7.32 9.58 -2.80
N GLN A 154 -7.60 10.84 -3.08
CA GLN A 154 -7.01 11.96 -2.33
C GLN A 154 -7.39 11.96 -0.84
N ASN A 155 -6.63 12.71 -0.03
CA ASN A 155 -7.02 12.97 1.35
C ASN A 155 -8.38 13.68 1.40
N GLY A 156 -9.24 13.26 2.33
CA GLY A 156 -10.61 13.77 2.42
C GLY A 156 -11.61 13.17 1.41
N ALA A 157 -11.22 12.15 0.62
CA ALA A 157 -12.14 11.48 -0.31
C ALA A 157 -13.20 10.59 0.37
N GLY A 158 -13.09 10.34 1.69
CA GLY A 158 -14.03 9.49 2.44
C GLY A 158 -13.54 8.06 2.70
N LYS A 159 -12.29 7.70 2.33
CA LYS A 159 -11.75 6.34 2.42
C LYS A 159 -11.81 5.76 3.85
N THR A 160 -11.19 6.44 4.82
CA THR A 160 -11.19 6.03 6.24
C THR A 160 -12.61 6.02 6.82
N THR A 161 -13.47 6.94 6.39
CA THR A 161 -14.89 6.95 6.78
C THR A 161 -15.62 5.72 6.27
N LEU A 162 -15.39 5.32 5.02
CA LEU A 162 -15.99 4.12 4.45
C LEU A 162 -15.60 2.86 5.24
N VAL A 163 -14.31 2.66 5.52
CA VAL A 163 -13.88 1.47 6.27
C VAL A 163 -14.35 1.48 7.73
N LYS A 164 -14.47 2.66 8.37
CA LYS A 164 -15.08 2.79 9.70
C LYS A 164 -16.58 2.42 9.71
N LEU A 165 -17.29 2.73 8.63
CA LEU A 165 -18.68 2.31 8.43
C LEU A 165 -18.79 0.79 8.24
N LEU A 166 -17.90 0.18 7.44
CA LEU A 166 -17.84 -1.28 7.28
C LEU A 166 -17.55 -2.00 8.60
N LYS A 167 -16.70 -1.41 9.45
CA LYS A 167 -16.38 -1.93 10.79
C LYS A 167 -17.49 -1.65 11.83
N GLY A 168 -18.54 -0.89 11.48
CA GLY A 168 -19.61 -0.51 12.41
C GLY A 168 -19.19 0.50 13.48
N LEU A 169 -18.02 1.16 13.32
CA LEU A 169 -17.58 2.26 14.19
C LEU A 169 -18.36 3.54 13.94
N LEU A 170 -18.97 3.65 12.78
CA LEU A 170 -19.87 4.72 12.36
C LEU A 170 -21.17 4.10 11.85
N LYS A 171 -22.25 4.86 11.92
CA LYS A 171 -23.57 4.44 11.37
C LYS A 171 -23.93 5.35 10.19
N PRO A 172 -24.43 4.80 9.07
CA PRO A 172 -24.89 5.61 7.95
C PRO A 172 -26.05 6.53 8.37
N VAL A 173 -26.15 7.69 7.70
CA VAL A 173 -27.29 8.61 7.87
C VAL A 173 -28.47 8.09 7.05
N ASN A 174 -28.21 7.60 5.85
CA ASN A 174 -29.19 6.96 4.99
C ASN A 174 -28.59 5.68 4.39
N GLY A 175 -29.46 4.81 3.86
CA GLY A 175 -29.05 3.56 3.24
C GLY A 175 -28.67 2.49 4.27
N SER A 176 -27.96 1.46 3.81
CA SER A 176 -27.64 0.31 4.66
C SER A 176 -26.35 -0.37 4.22
N ILE A 177 -25.70 -1.03 5.18
CA ILE A 177 -24.53 -1.86 4.97
C ILE A 177 -24.84 -3.24 5.54
N TYR A 178 -24.62 -4.27 4.73
CA TYR A 178 -24.80 -5.66 5.12
C TYR A 178 -23.46 -6.36 5.14
N TYR A 179 -23.23 -7.17 6.17
CA TYR A 179 -22.16 -8.17 6.25
C TYR A 179 -22.81 -9.55 6.08
N GLY A 180 -22.58 -10.18 4.93
CA GLY A 180 -23.44 -11.28 4.51
C GLY A 180 -24.91 -10.83 4.44
N ASP A 181 -25.77 -11.55 5.18
CA ASP A 181 -27.20 -11.24 5.27
C ASP A 181 -27.57 -10.32 6.46
N LYS A 182 -26.60 -9.95 7.29
CA LYS A 182 -26.84 -9.18 8.54
C LYS A 182 -26.62 -7.69 8.31
N ASN A 183 -27.58 -6.86 8.71
CA ASN A 183 -27.39 -5.41 8.69
C ASN A 183 -26.36 -5.00 9.75
N VAL A 184 -25.28 -4.34 9.33
CA VAL A 184 -24.21 -3.87 10.22
C VAL A 184 -24.72 -2.93 11.34
N ALA A 185 -25.76 -2.14 11.05
CA ALA A 185 -26.35 -1.23 12.04
C ALA A 185 -27.04 -1.96 13.21
N GLU A 186 -27.42 -3.24 13.01
CA GLU A 186 -28.06 -4.10 14.01
C GLU A 186 -27.05 -4.97 14.78
N MET A 187 -25.79 -5.04 14.31
CA MET A 187 -24.70 -5.78 14.95
C MET A 187 -24.05 -4.93 16.05
N THR A 188 -23.67 -5.55 17.15
CA THR A 188 -22.85 -4.89 18.16
C THR A 188 -21.39 -4.79 17.67
N VAL A 189 -20.64 -3.80 18.18
CA VAL A 189 -19.20 -3.67 17.88
C VAL A 189 -18.44 -4.93 18.25
N ALA A 190 -18.82 -5.61 19.34
CA ALA A 190 -18.20 -6.87 19.77
C ALA A 190 -18.45 -8.02 18.77
N MET A 191 -19.67 -8.15 18.24
CA MET A 191 -19.97 -9.14 17.20
C MET A 191 -19.13 -8.89 15.94
N LEU A 192 -19.04 -7.63 15.50
CA LEU A 192 -18.22 -7.25 14.34
C LEU A 192 -16.72 -7.38 14.61
N ALA A 193 -16.27 -7.26 15.87
CA ALA A 193 -14.86 -7.42 16.21
C ALA A 193 -14.33 -8.84 15.93
N GLY A 194 -15.17 -9.87 16.09
CA GLY A 194 -14.83 -11.24 15.75
C GLY A 194 -14.81 -11.55 14.25
N GLU A 195 -15.46 -10.73 13.42
CA GLU A 195 -15.61 -10.94 11.98
C GLU A 195 -14.69 -10.04 11.14
N VAL A 196 -14.53 -8.79 11.57
CA VAL A 196 -13.83 -7.74 10.83
C VAL A 196 -12.71 -7.16 11.69
N GLY A 197 -11.46 -7.46 11.36
CA GLY A 197 -10.28 -6.84 11.96
C GLY A 197 -10.01 -5.47 11.31
N TYR A 198 -9.56 -4.49 12.11
CA TYR A 198 -9.21 -3.16 11.63
C TYR A 198 -7.88 -2.71 12.22
N ILE A 199 -6.93 -2.42 11.38
CA ILE A 199 -5.59 -1.94 11.73
C ILE A 199 -5.55 -0.44 11.49
N PHE A 200 -5.29 0.33 12.56
CA PHE A 200 -5.29 1.79 12.52
C PHE A 200 -4.09 2.35 11.74
N GLN A 201 -4.28 3.53 11.18
CA GLN A 201 -3.21 4.28 10.50
C GLN A 201 -2.02 4.55 11.44
N ASN A 202 -2.29 5.06 12.65
CA ASN A 202 -1.29 5.27 13.68
C ASN A 202 -1.34 4.10 14.69
N PRO A 203 -0.25 3.33 14.87
CA PRO A 203 -0.23 2.23 15.83
C PRO A 203 -0.42 2.68 17.27
N ASP A 204 -0.05 3.91 17.63
CA ASP A 204 -0.19 4.45 18.98
C ASP A 204 -1.66 4.68 19.37
N ASP A 205 -2.59 4.76 18.39
CA ASP A 205 -4.03 4.81 18.65
C ASP A 205 -4.63 3.42 18.91
N GLN A 206 -3.86 2.35 18.71
CA GLN A 206 -4.29 0.96 18.84
C GLN A 206 -3.61 0.24 20.00
N ILE A 207 -2.30 0.45 20.19
CA ILE A 207 -1.47 -0.20 21.20
C ILE A 207 -1.69 0.45 22.56
N PHE A 208 -1.88 -0.37 23.61
CA PHE A 208 -2.07 0.14 24.98
C PHE A 208 -1.50 -0.77 26.08
N LYS A 209 -0.99 -1.97 25.74
CA LYS A 209 -0.30 -2.85 26.69
C LYS A 209 1.18 -2.47 26.79
N SER A 210 1.77 -2.82 27.93
CA SER A 210 3.21 -2.63 28.19
C SER A 210 4.08 -3.82 27.76
N ASN A 211 3.48 -4.84 27.12
CA ASN A 211 4.18 -6.03 26.65
C ASN A 211 3.60 -6.44 25.29
N VAL A 212 4.48 -6.72 24.30
CA VAL A 212 4.10 -7.07 22.93
C VAL A 212 3.20 -8.31 22.89
N LEU A 213 3.54 -9.38 23.62
CA LEU A 213 2.74 -10.61 23.62
C LEU A 213 1.34 -10.35 24.20
N ASP A 214 1.26 -9.60 25.30
CA ASP A 214 -0.02 -9.26 25.94
C ASP A 214 -0.89 -8.38 25.02
N GLU A 215 -0.27 -7.47 24.26
CA GLU A 215 -0.96 -6.66 23.25
C GLU A 215 -1.56 -7.54 22.16
N VAL A 216 -0.78 -8.47 21.62
CA VAL A 216 -1.24 -9.35 20.54
C VAL A 216 -2.26 -10.38 21.02
N MET A 217 -2.19 -10.82 22.27
CA MET A 217 -3.18 -11.72 22.90
C MET A 217 -4.50 -11.03 23.23
N PHE A 218 -4.53 -9.71 23.36
CA PHE A 218 -5.69 -8.98 23.88
C PHE A 218 -6.94 -9.15 23.01
N GLY A 219 -6.82 -8.97 21.70
CA GLY A 219 -7.92 -9.17 20.75
C GLY A 219 -8.51 -10.58 20.80
N PRO A 220 -7.71 -11.64 20.61
CA PRO A 220 -8.13 -13.03 20.71
C PRO A 220 -8.89 -13.37 22.01
N LEU A 221 -8.38 -12.91 23.16
CA LEU A 221 -9.05 -13.12 24.45
C LEU A 221 -10.44 -12.45 24.52
N ASN A 222 -10.58 -11.23 23.99
CA ASN A 222 -11.84 -10.48 24.04
C ASN A 222 -12.91 -11.04 23.09
N ILE A 223 -12.52 -11.75 22.03
CA ILE A 223 -13.46 -12.45 21.15
C ILE A 223 -13.78 -13.87 21.62
N GLY A 224 -13.29 -14.28 22.79
CA GLY A 224 -13.68 -15.52 23.46
C GLY A 224 -12.74 -16.69 23.29
N MET A 225 -11.53 -16.51 22.74
CA MET A 225 -10.52 -17.57 22.71
C MET A 225 -10.01 -17.88 24.13
N THR A 226 -9.66 -19.12 24.37
CA THR A 226 -8.96 -19.53 25.59
C THR A 226 -7.55 -18.89 25.64
N ARG A 227 -6.95 -18.82 26.83
CA ARG A 227 -5.61 -18.24 26.98
C ARG A 227 -4.55 -18.98 26.17
N GLU A 228 -4.67 -20.31 26.07
CA GLU A 228 -3.75 -21.13 25.29
C GLU A 228 -3.91 -20.90 23.79
N GLU A 229 -5.13 -20.86 23.28
CA GLU A 229 -5.41 -20.52 21.88
C GLU A 229 -4.94 -19.11 21.54
N ALA A 230 -5.24 -18.13 22.37
CA ALA A 230 -4.81 -16.76 22.18
C ALA A 230 -3.28 -16.63 22.15
N LYS A 231 -2.57 -17.37 23.03
CA LYS A 231 -1.11 -17.40 23.04
C LYS A 231 -0.54 -18.02 21.77
N GLN A 232 -1.08 -19.14 21.30
CA GLN A 232 -0.65 -19.78 20.05
C GLN A 232 -0.87 -18.88 18.84
N LYS A 233 -2.05 -18.24 18.73
CA LYS A 233 -2.36 -17.28 17.67
C LYS A 233 -1.44 -16.08 17.71
N ALA A 234 -1.17 -15.52 18.90
CA ALA A 234 -0.27 -14.40 19.08
C ALA A 234 1.18 -14.74 18.67
N GLN A 235 1.69 -15.89 19.10
CA GLN A 235 3.03 -16.34 18.70
C GLN A 235 3.14 -16.53 17.19
N SER A 236 2.15 -17.15 16.56
CA SER A 236 2.09 -17.32 15.12
C SER A 236 2.05 -15.97 14.39
N ALA A 237 1.25 -15.03 14.85
CA ALA A 237 1.17 -13.69 14.28
C ALA A 237 2.47 -12.91 14.45
N LEU A 238 3.14 -13.00 15.61
CA LEU A 238 4.44 -12.37 15.83
C LEU A 238 5.53 -12.96 14.93
N THR A 239 5.54 -14.27 14.73
CA THR A 239 6.45 -14.93 13.78
C THR A 239 6.21 -14.42 12.36
N LEU A 240 4.95 -14.28 11.96
CA LEU A 240 4.56 -13.84 10.62
C LEU A 240 5.05 -12.41 10.32
N VAL A 241 5.02 -11.53 11.32
CA VAL A 241 5.52 -10.14 11.18
C VAL A 241 7.02 -10.01 11.54
N GLY A 242 7.69 -11.08 11.98
CA GLY A 242 9.12 -11.11 12.30
C GLY A 242 9.46 -10.42 13.64
N LEU A 243 8.58 -10.53 14.64
CA LEU A 243 8.76 -9.93 15.98
C LEU A 243 8.71 -10.97 17.11
N GLN A 244 8.93 -12.26 16.81
CA GLN A 244 8.89 -13.33 17.81
C GLN A 244 9.88 -13.11 18.95
N ASP A 245 11.06 -12.55 18.67
CA ASP A 245 12.13 -12.32 19.64
C ASP A 245 11.85 -11.10 20.55
N LYS A 246 10.91 -10.25 20.15
CA LYS A 246 10.48 -9.04 20.87
C LYS A 246 9.19 -9.21 21.68
N ALA A 247 8.72 -10.46 21.83
CA ALA A 247 7.46 -10.77 22.50
C ALA A 247 7.36 -10.24 23.94
N GLN A 248 8.47 -10.08 24.66
CA GLN A 248 8.54 -9.61 26.04
C GLN A 248 8.88 -8.13 26.17
N GLU A 249 9.16 -7.44 25.07
CA GLU A 249 9.52 -6.02 25.07
C GLU A 249 8.28 -5.14 25.26
N ASN A 250 8.49 -3.89 25.70
CA ASN A 250 7.43 -2.89 25.70
C ASN A 250 7.25 -2.36 24.26
N PRO A 251 6.03 -2.38 23.70
CA PRO A 251 5.80 -1.87 22.34
C PRO A 251 6.26 -0.42 22.13
N TYR A 252 6.21 0.42 23.16
CA TYR A 252 6.61 1.83 23.08
C TYR A 252 8.13 2.04 23.00
N ASP A 253 8.94 1.03 23.34
CA ASP A 253 10.39 1.05 23.18
C ASP A 253 10.84 0.63 21.78
N LEU A 254 9.90 0.11 20.97
CA LEU A 254 10.13 -0.30 19.59
C LEU A 254 10.11 0.90 18.63
N GLU A 255 10.76 0.75 17.48
CA GLU A 255 10.65 1.72 16.40
C GLU A 255 9.22 1.79 15.84
N LEU A 256 8.87 2.90 15.17
CA LEU A 256 7.52 3.10 14.63
C LEU A 256 7.13 2.01 13.61
N SER A 257 8.08 1.55 12.79
CA SER A 257 7.91 0.45 11.85
C SER A 257 7.52 -0.85 12.56
N GLU A 258 8.21 -1.18 13.64
CA GLU A 258 7.96 -2.36 14.46
C GLU A 258 6.64 -2.26 15.25
N ARG A 259 6.33 -1.07 15.82
CA ARG A 259 5.02 -0.84 16.45
C ARG A 259 3.87 -1.07 15.48
N LYS A 260 4.04 -0.65 14.21
CA LYS A 260 3.05 -0.93 13.17
C LYS A 260 2.88 -2.43 12.95
N MET A 261 3.97 -3.20 12.98
CA MET A 261 3.92 -4.66 12.87
C MET A 261 3.26 -5.31 14.10
N VAL A 262 3.46 -4.77 15.32
CA VAL A 262 2.72 -5.21 16.53
C VAL A 262 1.22 -4.97 16.35
N ALA A 263 0.82 -3.78 15.90
CA ALA A 263 -0.58 -3.46 15.64
C ALA A 263 -1.21 -4.37 14.55
N ILE A 264 -0.45 -4.72 13.52
CA ILE A 264 -0.87 -5.71 12.52
C ILE A 264 -1.02 -7.10 13.16
N ALA A 265 -0.03 -7.54 13.94
CA ALA A 265 -0.05 -8.86 14.59
C ALA A 265 -1.25 -9.01 15.54
N SER A 266 -1.61 -7.96 16.28
CA SER A 266 -2.75 -8.01 17.23
C SER A 266 -4.09 -8.26 16.53
N VAL A 267 -4.27 -7.75 15.31
CA VAL A 267 -5.48 -7.99 14.51
C VAL A 267 -5.41 -9.35 13.79
N VAL A 268 -4.26 -9.70 13.24
CA VAL A 268 -4.06 -11.00 12.55
C VAL A 268 -4.28 -12.18 13.51
N ALA A 269 -3.84 -12.05 14.77
CA ALA A 269 -4.05 -13.06 15.81
C ALA A 269 -5.53 -13.34 16.11
N MET A 270 -6.42 -12.38 15.86
CA MET A 270 -7.88 -12.56 16.01
C MET A 270 -8.49 -13.50 14.96
N ASP A 271 -7.78 -13.80 13.88
CA ASP A 271 -8.19 -14.73 12.82
C ASP A 271 -9.56 -14.40 12.18
N THR A 272 -9.84 -13.11 12.00
CA THR A 272 -11.10 -12.59 11.46
C THR A 272 -11.29 -12.91 9.97
N GLN A 273 -12.54 -12.95 9.49
CA GLN A 273 -12.87 -13.22 8.08
C GLN A 273 -12.48 -12.07 7.16
N VAL A 274 -12.53 -10.84 7.66
CA VAL A 274 -12.14 -9.62 6.94
C VAL A 274 -11.05 -8.92 7.71
N VAL A 275 -10.00 -8.45 7.02
CA VAL A 275 -8.93 -7.63 7.60
C VAL A 275 -8.84 -6.32 6.82
N ILE A 276 -9.01 -5.21 7.53
CA ILE A 276 -8.93 -3.86 6.98
C ILE A 276 -7.62 -3.21 7.44
N PHE A 277 -6.80 -2.77 6.51
CA PHE A 277 -5.58 -2.02 6.75
C PHE A 277 -5.79 -0.54 6.40
N ASP A 278 -5.58 0.35 7.36
CA ASP A 278 -5.58 1.79 7.10
C ASP A 278 -4.14 2.28 6.98
N GLU A 279 -3.68 2.50 5.74
CA GLU A 279 -2.35 2.95 5.35
C GLU A 279 -1.19 2.11 5.97
N PRO A 280 -1.12 0.80 5.70
CA PRO A 280 -0.15 -0.08 6.33
C PRO A 280 1.30 0.19 5.94
N THR A 281 1.55 0.80 4.78
CA THR A 281 2.89 1.04 4.23
C THR A 281 3.56 2.30 4.74
N ILE A 282 2.85 3.14 5.50
CA ILE A 282 3.47 4.33 6.13
C ILE A 282 4.49 3.89 7.17
N ALA A 283 5.64 4.56 7.16
CA ALA A 283 6.80 4.28 8.02
C ALA A 283 7.40 2.86 7.85
N GLN A 284 7.14 2.22 6.71
CA GLN A 284 7.76 0.93 6.36
C GLN A 284 8.84 1.13 5.30
N ASP A 285 10.01 0.55 5.57
CA ASP A 285 11.08 0.37 4.61
C ASP A 285 10.75 -0.73 3.58
N TYR A 286 11.68 -1.04 2.70
CA TYR A 286 11.46 -2.08 1.69
C TYR A 286 11.19 -3.47 2.31
N PRO A 287 11.99 -3.99 3.27
CA PRO A 287 11.70 -5.26 3.94
C PRO A 287 10.34 -5.27 4.64
N GLY A 288 9.95 -4.17 5.29
CA GLY A 288 8.65 -4.03 5.94
C GLY A 288 7.48 -4.09 4.95
N LYS A 289 7.60 -3.42 3.80
CA LYS A 289 6.60 -3.49 2.72
C LYS A 289 6.48 -4.91 2.17
N GLU A 290 7.59 -5.63 1.96
CA GLU A 290 7.56 -7.01 1.49
C GLU A 290 6.88 -7.97 2.50
N LYS A 291 7.11 -7.79 3.80
CA LYS A 291 6.38 -8.53 4.84
C LYS A 291 4.87 -8.28 4.76
N ILE A 292 4.44 -7.03 4.56
CA ILE A 292 3.02 -6.70 4.40
C ILE A 292 2.45 -7.35 3.13
N LYS A 293 3.16 -7.34 2.00
CA LYS A 293 2.74 -8.05 0.78
C LYS A 293 2.55 -9.55 1.02
N GLN A 294 3.53 -10.19 1.67
CA GLN A 294 3.45 -11.61 2.01
C GLN A 294 2.24 -11.91 2.91
N LEU A 295 2.01 -11.08 3.91
CA LEU A 295 0.85 -11.18 4.80
C LEU A 295 -0.48 -11.06 4.04
N ILE A 296 -0.62 -10.09 3.16
CA ILE A 296 -1.82 -9.92 2.32
C ILE A 296 -2.07 -11.17 1.47
N ARG A 297 -1.02 -11.69 0.83
CA ARG A 297 -1.10 -12.94 0.03
C ARG A 297 -1.52 -14.13 0.88
N GLN A 298 -0.96 -14.27 2.08
CA GLN A 298 -1.28 -15.38 2.98
C GLN A 298 -2.72 -15.29 3.51
N LEU A 299 -3.17 -14.10 3.92
CA LEU A 299 -4.56 -13.89 4.36
C LEU A 299 -5.55 -14.22 3.24
N SER A 300 -5.31 -13.69 2.05
CA SER A 300 -6.14 -13.97 0.87
C SER A 300 -6.09 -15.44 0.45
N GLY A 301 -4.93 -16.07 0.47
CA GLY A 301 -4.76 -17.50 0.19
C GLY A 301 -5.53 -18.41 1.16
N ASN A 302 -5.75 -17.92 2.39
CA ASN A 302 -6.57 -18.59 3.41
C ASN A 302 -8.06 -18.22 3.32
N GLY A 303 -8.50 -17.58 2.23
CA GLY A 303 -9.90 -17.21 2.00
C GLY A 303 -10.38 -15.99 2.78
N ARG A 304 -9.46 -15.22 3.41
CA ARG A 304 -9.81 -13.97 4.09
C ARG A 304 -9.96 -12.84 3.09
N MET A 305 -10.95 -12.00 3.29
CA MET A 305 -11.05 -10.75 2.54
C MET A 305 -10.07 -9.72 3.10
N VAL A 306 -9.27 -9.12 2.24
CA VAL A 306 -8.35 -8.04 2.61
C VAL A 306 -8.78 -6.74 1.95
N ILE A 307 -8.99 -5.71 2.75
CA ILE A 307 -9.23 -4.33 2.30
C ILE A 307 -8.07 -3.46 2.77
N ALA A 308 -7.51 -2.60 1.94
CA ALA A 308 -6.51 -1.64 2.37
C ALA A 308 -6.75 -0.25 1.80
N ILE A 309 -6.57 0.78 2.62
CA ILE A 309 -6.43 2.16 2.17
C ILE A 309 -4.96 2.38 1.87
N LEU A 310 -4.64 2.90 0.69
CA LEU A 310 -3.27 3.04 0.21
C LEU A 310 -3.06 4.32 -0.59
N HIS A 311 -1.80 4.83 -0.54
CA HIS A 311 -1.30 5.95 -1.33
C HIS A 311 -0.12 5.60 -2.23
N ASP A 312 0.41 4.37 -2.11
CA ASP A 312 1.49 3.83 -2.92
C ASP A 312 0.89 3.02 -4.08
N MET A 313 0.87 3.60 -5.28
CA MET A 313 0.19 2.99 -6.44
C MET A 313 0.95 1.78 -6.99
N ASP A 314 2.26 1.72 -6.83
CA ASP A 314 3.05 0.54 -7.19
C ASP A 314 2.71 -0.63 -6.26
N PHE A 315 2.64 -0.37 -4.95
CA PHE A 315 2.19 -1.38 -3.98
C PHE A 315 0.77 -1.87 -4.26
N VAL A 316 -0.15 -0.96 -4.64
CA VAL A 316 -1.52 -1.33 -5.05
C VAL A 316 -1.51 -2.24 -6.27
N ALA A 317 -0.78 -1.86 -7.31
CA ALA A 317 -0.69 -2.59 -8.57
C ALA A 317 -0.11 -4.00 -8.41
N GLU A 318 0.85 -4.17 -7.48
CA GLU A 318 1.51 -5.45 -7.23
C GLU A 318 0.74 -6.40 -6.30
N SER A 319 -0.14 -5.85 -5.41
CA SER A 319 -0.66 -6.61 -4.27
C SER A 319 -2.17 -6.82 -4.27
N PHE A 320 -2.93 -6.08 -5.09
CA PHE A 320 -4.39 -6.10 -5.03
C PHE A 320 -5.03 -6.53 -6.35
N GLN A 321 -6.14 -7.27 -6.24
CA GLN A 321 -6.91 -7.78 -7.37
C GLN A 321 -8.02 -6.80 -7.80
N ARG A 322 -8.41 -5.89 -6.89
CA ARG A 322 -9.47 -4.91 -7.11
C ARG A 322 -9.06 -3.56 -6.56
N VAL A 323 -9.44 -2.51 -7.26
CA VAL A 323 -9.19 -1.13 -6.88
C VAL A 323 -10.49 -0.35 -6.90
N ILE A 324 -10.80 0.30 -5.80
CA ILE A 324 -11.91 1.24 -5.66
C ILE A 324 -11.32 2.64 -5.54
N ALA A 325 -11.55 3.48 -6.56
CA ALA A 325 -11.11 4.86 -6.55
C ALA A 325 -12.21 5.77 -6.03
N MET A 326 -11.88 6.57 -5.01
CA MET A 326 -12.81 7.54 -4.40
C MET A 326 -12.37 8.97 -4.63
N ALA A 327 -13.33 9.85 -4.91
CA ALA A 327 -13.12 11.29 -4.95
C ALA A 327 -14.38 12.02 -4.46
N HIS A 328 -14.20 13.06 -3.64
CA HIS A 328 -15.29 13.91 -3.14
C HIS A 328 -16.48 13.12 -2.55
N GLY A 329 -16.20 12.08 -1.77
CA GLY A 329 -17.22 11.26 -1.10
C GLY A 329 -17.94 10.26 -2.00
N LYS A 330 -17.47 10.06 -3.24
CA LYS A 330 -18.08 9.12 -4.19
C LYS A 330 -17.10 8.08 -4.68
N VAL A 331 -17.58 6.89 -4.97
CA VAL A 331 -16.87 5.90 -5.77
C VAL A 331 -16.93 6.34 -7.23
N ILE A 332 -15.76 6.57 -7.83
CA ILE A 332 -15.64 7.05 -9.22
C ILE A 332 -15.11 5.98 -10.18
N ALA A 333 -14.52 4.93 -9.65
CA ALA A 333 -14.15 3.72 -10.39
C ALA A 333 -14.07 2.54 -9.45
N ASP A 334 -14.38 1.35 -9.98
CA ASP A 334 -14.30 0.06 -9.33
C ASP A 334 -13.95 -0.98 -10.39
N GLY A 335 -12.85 -1.69 -10.23
CA GLY A 335 -12.37 -2.65 -11.21
C GLY A 335 -11.02 -3.25 -10.84
N THR A 336 -10.41 -3.96 -11.77
CA THR A 336 -9.02 -4.42 -11.61
C THR A 336 -8.05 -3.24 -11.62
N PRO A 337 -6.84 -3.38 -11.07
CA PRO A 337 -5.80 -2.36 -11.18
C PRO A 337 -5.59 -1.89 -12.63
N GLN A 338 -5.60 -2.82 -13.58
CA GLN A 338 -5.43 -2.53 -15.01
C GLN A 338 -6.55 -1.62 -15.54
N GLU A 339 -7.82 -1.93 -15.22
CA GLU A 339 -8.97 -1.12 -15.64
C GLU A 339 -8.96 0.29 -15.04
N VAL A 340 -8.60 0.40 -13.75
CA VAL A 340 -8.62 1.69 -13.05
C VAL A 340 -7.45 2.58 -13.48
N PHE A 341 -6.23 2.03 -13.53
CA PHE A 341 -5.03 2.81 -13.90
C PHE A 341 -4.97 3.14 -15.40
N SER A 342 -5.72 2.46 -16.26
CA SER A 342 -5.88 2.81 -17.68
C SER A 342 -6.81 4.00 -17.93
N ARG A 343 -7.44 4.57 -16.88
CA ARG A 343 -8.42 5.66 -17.00
C ARG A 343 -7.87 7.00 -16.54
N PRO A 344 -7.35 7.86 -17.45
CA PRO A 344 -6.76 9.16 -17.10
C PRO A 344 -7.74 10.11 -16.41
N ASP A 345 -9.04 10.04 -16.76
CA ASP A 345 -10.10 10.82 -16.14
C ASP A 345 -10.28 10.49 -14.65
N VAL A 346 -10.21 9.21 -14.29
CA VAL A 346 -10.28 8.73 -12.90
C VAL A 346 -9.07 9.20 -12.12
N LEU A 347 -7.87 8.99 -12.66
CA LEU A 347 -6.62 9.39 -12.01
C LEU A 347 -6.60 10.90 -11.74
N LYS A 348 -7.01 11.71 -12.72
CA LYS A 348 -7.09 13.17 -12.56
C LYS A 348 -8.10 13.58 -11.49
N LYS A 349 -9.32 12.99 -11.49
CA LYS A 349 -10.37 13.27 -10.49
C LYS A 349 -9.97 12.86 -9.09
N ALA A 350 -9.35 11.69 -8.94
CA ALA A 350 -8.88 11.16 -7.67
C ALA A 350 -7.53 11.78 -7.23
N ARG A 351 -6.88 12.58 -8.08
CA ARG A 351 -5.54 13.15 -7.90
C ARG A 351 -4.49 12.09 -7.56
N LEU A 352 -4.49 11.03 -8.35
CA LEU A 352 -3.58 9.90 -8.22
C LEU A 352 -2.49 9.96 -9.30
N GLU A 353 -1.30 9.49 -8.96
CA GLU A 353 -0.23 9.24 -9.90
C GLU A 353 -0.38 7.81 -10.47
N LEU A 354 0.17 7.57 -11.64
CA LEU A 354 0.31 6.20 -12.18
C LEU A 354 1.41 5.44 -11.42
N PRO A 355 1.36 4.11 -11.39
CA PRO A 355 2.53 3.31 -11.07
C PRO A 355 3.72 3.71 -11.94
N TYR A 356 4.95 3.68 -11.40
CA TYR A 356 6.13 4.19 -12.10
C TYR A 356 6.38 3.50 -13.43
N VAL A 357 6.22 2.18 -13.50
CA VAL A 357 6.36 1.43 -14.74
C VAL A 357 5.29 1.82 -15.77
N SER A 358 4.05 2.03 -15.34
CA SER A 358 2.96 2.49 -16.22
C SER A 358 3.23 3.88 -16.80
N ALA A 359 3.74 4.79 -15.96
CA ALA A 359 4.14 6.13 -16.38
C ALA A 359 5.33 6.11 -17.36
N LEU A 360 6.25 5.15 -17.19
CA LEU A 360 7.34 4.91 -18.14
C LEU A 360 6.80 4.41 -19.50
N CYS A 361 5.91 3.44 -19.49
CA CYS A 361 5.29 2.90 -20.73
C CYS A 361 4.63 4.01 -21.55
N GLN A 362 3.84 4.88 -20.90
CA GLN A 362 3.24 6.04 -21.56
C GLN A 362 4.30 6.98 -22.17
N SER A 363 5.40 7.24 -21.42
CA SER A 363 6.47 8.14 -21.89
C SER A 363 7.26 7.56 -23.06
N LEU A 364 7.34 6.23 -23.14
CA LEU A 364 8.00 5.51 -24.25
C LEU A 364 7.07 5.29 -25.46
N GLY A 365 5.79 5.64 -25.34
CA GLY A 365 4.80 5.52 -26.41
C GLY A 365 4.21 4.12 -26.57
N PHE A 366 4.30 3.27 -25.54
CA PHE A 366 3.61 1.97 -25.56
C PHE A 366 2.10 2.17 -25.44
N SER A 367 1.33 1.44 -26.22
CA SER A 367 -0.14 1.39 -26.13
C SER A 367 -0.59 0.58 -24.92
N GLN A 368 0.19 -0.42 -24.55
CA GLN A 368 -0.05 -1.27 -23.37
C GLN A 368 0.56 -0.64 -22.11
N ILE A 369 -0.18 -0.71 -21.02
CA ILE A 369 0.27 -0.26 -19.69
C ILE A 369 0.64 -1.51 -18.87
N PHE A 370 1.86 -1.55 -18.36
CA PHE A 370 2.30 -2.56 -17.42
C PHE A 370 2.17 -2.02 -16.00
N LEU A 371 1.78 -2.89 -15.08
CA LEU A 371 1.58 -2.55 -13.67
C LEU A 371 2.76 -2.96 -12.80
N LYS A 372 3.53 -3.98 -13.24
CA LYS A 372 4.67 -4.53 -12.50
C LYS A 372 5.93 -4.38 -13.33
N VAL A 373 7.03 -4.13 -12.65
CA VAL A 373 8.36 -4.02 -13.26
C VAL A 373 8.74 -5.33 -13.94
N GLU A 374 8.45 -6.46 -13.30
CA GLU A 374 8.79 -7.80 -13.78
C GLU A 374 8.08 -8.12 -15.11
N ASP A 375 6.79 -7.79 -15.22
CA ASP A 375 5.99 -8.02 -16.43
C ASP A 375 6.53 -7.19 -17.61
N PHE A 376 6.94 -5.95 -17.34
CA PHE A 376 7.56 -5.09 -18.37
C PHE A 376 8.93 -5.60 -18.79
N ILE A 377 9.76 -6.07 -17.85
CA ILE A 377 11.07 -6.67 -18.15
C ILE A 377 10.89 -7.93 -19.00
N GLU A 378 9.95 -8.80 -18.62
CA GLU A 378 9.67 -10.02 -19.40
C GLU A 378 9.21 -9.71 -20.82
N PHE A 379 8.33 -8.72 -20.95
CA PHE A 379 7.87 -8.24 -22.25
C PHE A 379 9.03 -7.72 -23.12
N CYS A 380 9.95 -6.95 -22.54
CA CYS A 380 11.11 -6.41 -23.26
C CYS A 380 12.16 -7.48 -23.65
N LYS A 381 12.16 -8.63 -23.00
CA LYS A 381 13.11 -9.74 -23.28
C LYS A 381 12.61 -10.72 -24.34
N ARG A 382 11.33 -10.66 -24.70
CA ARG A 382 10.72 -11.45 -25.79
C ARG A 382 10.98 -10.81 -27.14
#